data_74de6b7a3addfa9cf1306d75ae410c01
#
_entry.id   74de6b7a3addfa9cf1306d75ae410c01
#
_cell.length_a   1.000
_cell.length_b   1.000
_cell.length_c   1.000
_cell.angle_alpha   90.00
_cell.angle_beta   90.00
_cell.angle_gamma   90.00
#
_symmetry.space_group_name_H-M   'P 1'
#
loop_
_entity.id
_entity.type
_entity.pdbx_description
1 polymer ?
#
loop_
_entity_poly.entity_id
_entity_poly.type
_entity_poly.pdbx_seq_one_letter_code
_entity_poly.pdbx_strand_id
1 'polypeptide(L)'
;MTLPHLGLEDCQRLAEDLVKPYHQNYLAMYSSVLGGVVTDPFLMTVPVDDHMVHRGDGIFEAFKCVNGNIYNLRAHLERLERSARAVYLTLPVSLEHITDLVIGTIRIAGARDCLIRLFVSRGPGGFTTNPYECPSSQIYIVACNPSVYPKEQSTEGVFIKSSSIPVKKSYFANIKSCNYLPNV
;
A
#
# COMPACT_ATOMS: atom_id res chain seq x y z
N MET A 1 -32.99 3.31 16.69
CA MET A 1 -32.24 3.78 15.53
C MET A 1 -32.17 2.62 14.55
N THR A 2 -32.74 2.76 13.34
CA THR A 2 -32.66 1.71 12.32
C THR A 2 -31.52 2.02 11.37
N LEU A 3 -30.57 1.09 11.20
CA LEU A 3 -29.49 1.25 10.25
C LEU A 3 -29.99 0.93 8.83
N PRO A 4 -29.59 1.69 7.80
CA PRO A 4 -29.89 1.34 6.42
C PRO A 4 -29.14 0.07 6.02
N HIS A 5 -29.80 -0.79 5.27
CA HIS A 5 -29.17 -1.92 4.60
C HIS A 5 -28.83 -1.49 3.16
N LEU A 6 -27.56 -1.52 2.81
CA LEU A 6 -27.07 -1.08 1.50
C LEU A 6 -26.69 -2.26 0.63
N GLY A 7 -27.20 -2.29 -0.59
CA GLY A 7 -26.78 -3.20 -1.65
C GLY A 7 -25.72 -2.59 -2.58
N LEU A 8 -25.33 -3.34 -3.60
CA LEU A 8 -24.33 -2.90 -4.58
C LEU A 8 -24.73 -1.62 -5.32
N GLU A 9 -26.00 -1.54 -5.75
CA GLU A 9 -26.53 -0.36 -6.44
C GLU A 9 -26.53 0.89 -5.54
N ASP A 10 -26.79 0.72 -4.24
CA ASP A 10 -26.73 1.81 -3.28
C ASP A 10 -25.29 2.31 -3.13
N CYS A 11 -24.32 1.39 -3.06
CA CYS A 11 -22.89 1.73 -3.00
C CYS A 11 -22.43 2.45 -4.28
N GLN A 12 -22.91 2.05 -5.45
CA GLN A 12 -22.59 2.72 -6.71
C GLN A 12 -23.12 4.16 -6.72
N ARG A 13 -24.34 4.39 -6.26
CA ARG A 13 -24.91 5.75 -6.15
C ARG A 13 -24.14 6.63 -5.17
N LEU A 14 -23.66 6.04 -4.09
CA LEU A 14 -22.88 6.77 -3.06
C LEU A 14 -21.42 7.01 -3.47
N ALA A 15 -20.92 6.35 -4.50
CA ALA A 15 -19.50 6.39 -4.86
C ALA A 15 -19.01 7.82 -5.09
N GLU A 16 -19.78 8.66 -5.79
CA GLU A 16 -19.41 10.06 -6.07
C GLU A 16 -19.35 10.90 -4.78
N ASP A 17 -20.29 10.71 -3.87
CA ASP A 17 -20.33 11.43 -2.58
C ASP A 17 -19.23 10.98 -1.62
N LEU A 18 -18.72 9.76 -1.78
CA LEU A 18 -17.65 9.21 -0.94
C LEU A 18 -16.25 9.66 -1.38
N VAL A 19 -16.10 10.18 -2.61
CA VAL A 19 -14.83 10.75 -3.07
C VAL A 19 -14.51 12.03 -2.28
N LYS A 20 -13.29 12.07 -1.73
CA LYS A 20 -12.80 13.21 -0.96
C LYS A 20 -11.75 13.99 -1.75
N PRO A 21 -11.49 15.28 -1.42
CA PRO A 21 -10.50 16.07 -2.16
C PRO A 21 -9.12 15.44 -2.26
N TYR A 22 -8.66 14.73 -1.23
CA TYR A 22 -7.36 14.05 -1.24
C TYR A 22 -7.30 12.86 -2.21
N HIS A 23 -8.45 12.31 -2.64
CA HIS A 23 -8.50 11.23 -3.64
C HIS A 23 -7.99 11.70 -5.02
N GLN A 24 -7.97 13.00 -5.29
CA GLN A 24 -7.36 13.57 -6.51
C GLN A 24 -5.85 13.23 -6.62
N ASN A 25 -5.22 12.85 -5.50
CA ASN A 25 -3.84 12.40 -5.49
C ASN A 25 -3.66 10.91 -5.85
N TYR A 26 -4.74 10.13 -5.94
CA TYR A 26 -4.69 8.70 -6.26
C TYR A 26 -4.92 8.53 -7.76
N LEU A 27 -3.92 8.00 -8.46
CA LEU A 27 -3.90 7.93 -9.92
C LEU A 27 -4.37 6.57 -10.42
N ALA A 28 -3.86 5.49 -9.81
CA ALA A 28 -4.22 4.12 -10.17
C ALA A 28 -3.86 3.17 -9.02
N MET A 29 -4.58 2.05 -8.92
CA MET A 29 -4.25 0.94 -8.02
C MET A 29 -4.38 -0.39 -8.75
N TYR A 30 -3.31 -1.17 -8.78
CA TYR A 30 -3.40 -2.60 -9.08
C TYR A 30 -3.83 -3.35 -7.82
N SER A 31 -4.76 -4.29 -7.98
CA SER A 31 -5.18 -5.21 -6.93
C SER A 31 -5.17 -6.64 -7.48
N SER A 32 -4.41 -7.54 -6.86
CA SER A 32 -4.43 -8.95 -7.23
C SER A 32 -5.76 -9.63 -6.90
N VAL A 33 -6.50 -9.11 -5.90
CA VAL A 33 -7.85 -9.59 -5.58
C VAL A 33 -8.83 -9.29 -6.72
N LEU A 34 -8.71 -8.10 -7.35
CA LEU A 34 -9.53 -7.73 -8.50
C LEU A 34 -8.96 -8.27 -9.82
N GLY A 35 -7.71 -8.72 -9.82
CA GLY A 35 -7.02 -9.19 -11.02
C GLY A 35 -6.71 -8.07 -12.02
N GLY A 36 -6.65 -6.79 -11.59
CA GLY A 36 -6.50 -5.67 -12.52
C GLY A 36 -6.17 -4.34 -11.85
N VAL A 37 -6.13 -3.30 -12.70
CA VAL A 37 -5.88 -1.91 -12.28
C VAL A 37 -7.18 -1.11 -12.31
N VAL A 38 -7.44 -0.38 -11.24
CA VAL A 38 -8.55 0.57 -11.10
C VAL A 38 -8.00 2.00 -11.00
N THR A 39 -8.74 2.96 -11.54
CA THR A 39 -8.41 4.40 -11.48
C THR A 39 -9.46 5.19 -10.69
N ASP A 40 -10.61 4.58 -10.42
CA ASP A 40 -11.62 5.16 -9.54
C ASP A 40 -11.21 4.95 -8.08
N PRO A 41 -11.03 6.02 -7.27
CA PRO A 41 -10.64 5.89 -5.87
C PRO A 41 -11.62 5.10 -5.01
N PHE A 42 -12.90 5.07 -5.36
CA PHE A 42 -13.91 4.26 -4.66
C PHE A 42 -13.61 2.76 -4.74
N LEU A 43 -13.01 2.32 -5.85
CA LEU A 43 -12.62 0.93 -6.08
C LEU A 43 -11.24 0.59 -5.53
N MET A 44 -10.48 1.56 -5.04
CA MET A 44 -9.16 1.35 -4.43
C MET A 44 -9.30 0.80 -3.01
N THR A 45 -9.77 -0.41 -2.90
CA THR A 45 -10.14 -1.06 -1.64
C THR A 45 -9.29 -2.29 -1.36
N VAL A 46 -9.22 -2.64 -0.08
CA VAL A 46 -8.63 -3.89 0.41
C VAL A 46 -9.71 -4.62 1.19
N PRO A 47 -9.89 -5.95 1.01
CA PRO A 47 -10.87 -6.71 1.78
C PRO A 47 -10.71 -6.52 3.28
N VAL A 48 -11.81 -6.38 4.00
CA VAL A 48 -11.79 -6.11 5.46
C VAL A 48 -11.21 -7.28 6.26
N ASP A 49 -11.30 -8.50 5.72
CA ASP A 49 -10.73 -9.74 6.27
C ASP A 49 -9.29 -10.01 5.82
N ASP A 50 -8.67 -9.10 5.05
CA ASP A 50 -7.23 -9.18 4.77
C ASP A 50 -6.44 -8.96 6.08
N HIS A 51 -5.52 -9.87 6.37
CA HIS A 51 -4.73 -9.83 7.61
C HIS A 51 -3.85 -8.57 7.72
N MET A 52 -3.54 -7.90 6.61
CA MET A 52 -2.88 -6.60 6.64
C MET A 52 -3.78 -5.54 7.31
N VAL A 53 -5.10 -5.59 7.08
CA VAL A 53 -6.06 -4.60 7.59
C VAL A 53 -6.24 -4.74 9.10
N HIS A 54 -6.46 -5.95 9.61
CA HIS A 54 -6.80 -6.14 11.02
C HIS A 54 -5.67 -6.70 11.90
N ARG A 55 -4.50 -7.03 11.32
CA ARG A 55 -3.31 -7.53 12.04
C ARG A 55 -2.02 -6.79 11.69
N GLY A 56 -2.01 -6.01 10.59
CA GLY A 56 -0.78 -5.44 10.05
C GLY A 56 0.16 -6.51 9.47
N ASP A 57 -0.38 -7.72 9.16
CA ASP A 57 0.40 -8.83 8.59
C ASP A 57 0.61 -8.64 7.09
N GLY A 58 1.56 -7.82 6.80
CA GLY A 58 2.00 -7.46 5.46
C GLY A 58 3.31 -6.71 5.49
N ILE A 59 3.88 -6.54 4.33
CA ILE A 59 5.11 -5.78 4.09
C ILE A 59 4.87 -4.76 3.00
N PHE A 60 5.67 -3.71 2.94
CA PHE A 60 5.48 -2.69 1.92
C PHE A 60 6.78 -2.04 1.47
N GLU A 61 6.75 -1.44 0.29
CA GLU A 61 7.76 -0.55 -0.25
C GLU A 61 7.15 0.77 -0.69
N ALA A 62 7.98 1.81 -0.71
CA ALA A 62 7.64 3.10 -1.27
C ALA A 62 8.83 3.64 -2.06
N PHE A 63 8.61 4.01 -3.30
CA PHE A 63 9.64 4.53 -4.20
C PHE A 63 9.05 5.52 -5.21
N LYS A 64 9.94 6.32 -5.82
CA LYS A 64 9.55 7.37 -6.76
C LYS A 64 9.72 6.90 -8.21
N CYS A 65 8.80 7.37 -9.05
CA CYS A 65 9.00 7.48 -10.48
C CYS A 65 9.23 8.95 -10.80
N VAL A 66 10.30 9.27 -11.50
CA VAL A 66 10.67 10.65 -11.88
C VAL A 66 11.02 10.66 -13.36
N ASN A 67 10.37 11.52 -14.15
CA ASN A 67 10.51 11.57 -15.60
C ASN A 67 10.31 10.20 -16.27
N GLY A 68 9.43 9.35 -15.74
CA GLY A 68 9.16 8.00 -16.24
C GLY A 68 10.19 6.94 -15.82
N ASN A 69 11.17 7.29 -14.98
CA ASN A 69 12.18 6.37 -14.46
C ASN A 69 11.89 6.01 -13.01
N ILE A 70 11.81 4.71 -12.73
CA ILE A 70 11.58 4.22 -11.38
C ILE A 70 12.90 4.19 -10.64
N TYR A 71 12.97 4.92 -9.53
CA TYR A 71 14.21 5.08 -8.77
C TYR A 71 14.50 3.85 -7.91
N ASN A 72 15.68 3.24 -8.09
CA ASN A 72 16.18 2.10 -7.30
C ASN A 72 15.21 0.89 -7.18
N LEU A 73 14.37 0.63 -8.18
CA LEU A 73 13.35 -0.42 -8.12
C LEU A 73 13.92 -1.76 -7.65
N ARG A 74 15.05 -2.20 -8.22
CA ARG A 74 15.69 -3.46 -7.86
C ARG A 74 16.00 -3.56 -6.36
N ALA A 75 16.64 -2.52 -5.79
CA ALA A 75 16.99 -2.51 -4.37
C ALA A 75 15.73 -2.54 -3.46
N HIS A 76 14.64 -1.89 -3.89
CA HIS A 76 13.35 -1.95 -3.20
C HIS A 76 12.76 -3.36 -3.24
N LEU A 77 12.76 -4.03 -4.39
CA LEU A 77 12.22 -5.38 -4.52
C LEU A 77 13.06 -6.42 -3.77
N GLU A 78 14.40 -6.30 -3.78
CA GLU A 78 15.28 -7.13 -2.97
C GLU A 78 15.01 -6.96 -1.46
N ARG A 79 14.70 -5.73 -1.01
CA ARG A 79 14.32 -5.48 0.39
C ARG A 79 12.92 -6.05 0.71
N LEU A 80 11.96 -5.92 -0.22
CA LEU A 80 10.65 -6.54 -0.11
C LEU A 80 10.78 -8.05 0.10
N GLU A 81 11.58 -8.72 -0.71
CA GLU A 81 11.82 -10.15 -0.61
C GLU A 81 12.47 -10.54 0.72
N ARG A 82 13.49 -9.80 1.18
CA ARG A 82 14.08 -10.03 2.51
C ARG A 82 13.06 -9.86 3.64
N SER A 83 12.20 -8.83 3.54
CA SER A 83 11.13 -8.60 4.52
C SER A 83 10.11 -9.74 4.50
N ALA A 84 9.73 -10.22 3.31
CA ALA A 84 8.81 -11.36 3.15
C ALA A 84 9.36 -12.62 3.83
N ARG A 85 10.60 -12.97 3.54
CA ARG A 85 11.27 -14.15 4.15
C ARG A 85 11.32 -14.05 5.67
N ALA A 86 11.59 -12.85 6.21
CA ALA A 86 11.70 -12.64 7.66
C ALA A 86 10.37 -12.85 8.40
N VAL A 87 9.23 -12.68 7.75
CA VAL A 87 7.89 -12.90 8.34
C VAL A 87 7.19 -14.15 7.79
N TYR A 88 7.94 -15.03 7.11
CA TYR A 88 7.40 -16.25 6.49
C TYR A 88 6.19 -15.97 5.59
N LEU A 89 6.26 -14.87 4.83
CA LEU A 89 5.25 -14.50 3.84
C LEU A 89 5.76 -14.91 2.46
N THR A 90 5.03 -15.74 1.76
CA THR A 90 5.36 -16.13 0.39
C THR A 90 4.92 -15.04 -0.57
N LEU A 91 5.82 -14.55 -1.42
CA LEU A 91 5.43 -13.64 -2.50
C LEU A 91 4.52 -14.38 -3.48
N PRO A 92 3.40 -13.79 -3.92
CA PRO A 92 2.43 -14.50 -4.78
C PRO A 92 2.93 -14.69 -6.22
N VAL A 93 3.93 -13.90 -6.63
CA VAL A 93 4.55 -13.94 -7.96
C VAL A 93 6.04 -13.60 -7.87
N SER A 94 6.81 -13.81 -8.96
CA SER A 94 8.24 -13.48 -9.02
C SER A 94 8.50 -11.96 -8.96
N LEU A 95 9.74 -11.56 -8.64
CA LEU A 95 10.13 -10.16 -8.62
C LEU A 95 10.06 -9.51 -10.01
N GLU A 96 10.32 -10.28 -11.07
CA GLU A 96 10.16 -9.84 -12.46
C GLU A 96 8.71 -9.50 -12.74
N HIS A 97 7.78 -10.38 -12.33
CA HIS A 97 6.35 -10.13 -12.52
C HIS A 97 5.87 -8.94 -11.69
N ILE A 98 6.36 -8.77 -10.45
CA ILE A 98 6.09 -7.57 -9.65
C ILE A 98 6.57 -6.31 -10.37
N THR A 99 7.74 -6.36 -11.02
CA THR A 99 8.26 -5.26 -11.83
C THR A 99 7.30 -4.89 -12.97
N ASP A 100 6.78 -5.89 -13.68
CA ASP A 100 5.82 -5.68 -14.78
C ASP A 100 4.51 -5.08 -14.26
N LEU A 101 4.01 -5.55 -13.11
CA LEU A 101 2.82 -5.00 -12.47
C LEU A 101 3.01 -3.52 -12.07
N VAL A 102 4.17 -3.18 -11.50
CA VAL A 102 4.53 -1.80 -11.16
C VAL A 102 4.53 -0.91 -12.41
N ILE A 103 5.23 -1.34 -13.46
CA ILE A 103 5.32 -0.60 -14.73
C ILE A 103 3.92 -0.46 -15.36
N GLY A 104 3.14 -1.53 -15.37
CA GLY A 104 1.76 -1.52 -15.89
C GLY A 104 0.86 -0.54 -15.14
N THR A 105 0.95 -0.51 -13.81
CA THR A 105 0.18 0.42 -12.97
C THR A 105 0.57 1.88 -13.28
N ILE A 106 1.86 2.19 -13.40
CA ILE A 106 2.33 3.54 -13.74
C ILE A 106 1.85 3.97 -15.14
N ARG A 107 1.87 3.06 -16.11
CA ARG A 107 1.38 3.35 -17.48
C ARG A 107 -0.09 3.71 -17.48
N ILE A 108 -0.92 2.94 -16.75
CA ILE A 108 -2.37 3.21 -16.65
C ILE A 108 -2.62 4.51 -15.87
N ALA A 109 -1.82 4.80 -14.83
CA ALA A 109 -1.87 6.07 -14.12
C ALA A 109 -1.58 7.30 -15.01
N GLY A 110 -0.90 7.11 -16.15
CA GLY A 110 -0.57 8.17 -17.09
C GLY A 110 0.41 9.22 -16.56
N ALA A 111 1.08 8.96 -15.44
CA ALA A 111 1.95 9.90 -14.76
C ALA A 111 3.43 9.60 -15.03
N ARG A 112 4.20 10.65 -15.38
CA ARG A 112 5.66 10.56 -15.48
C ARG A 112 6.34 10.71 -14.14
N ASP A 113 5.71 11.44 -13.22
CA ASP A 113 6.16 11.68 -11.86
C ASP A 113 5.11 11.17 -10.89
N CYS A 114 5.45 10.17 -10.09
CA CYS A 114 4.53 9.61 -9.10
C CYS A 114 5.27 8.94 -7.94
N LEU A 115 4.57 8.78 -6.84
CA LEU A 115 5.00 7.94 -5.72
C LEU A 115 4.28 6.59 -5.84
N ILE A 116 5.04 5.52 -5.77
CA ILE A 116 4.51 4.16 -5.76
C ILE A 116 4.54 3.64 -4.34
N ARG A 117 3.43 3.04 -3.93
CA ARG A 117 3.31 2.24 -2.71
C ARG A 117 2.96 0.82 -3.11
N LEU A 118 3.87 -0.10 -2.84
CA LEU A 118 3.72 -1.53 -3.11
C LEU A 118 3.50 -2.25 -1.78
N PHE A 119 2.38 -2.91 -1.63
CA PHE A 119 2.06 -3.74 -0.46
C PHE A 119 1.96 -5.20 -0.86
N VAL A 120 2.47 -6.07 -0.02
CA VAL A 120 2.20 -7.51 -0.08
C VAL A 120 1.62 -7.91 1.27
N SER A 121 0.36 -8.34 1.27
CA SER A 121 -0.36 -8.80 2.45
C SER A 121 -0.32 -10.31 2.56
N ARG A 122 -0.58 -10.83 3.77
CA ARG A 122 -0.87 -12.24 3.97
C ARG A 122 -2.07 -12.70 3.14
N GLY A 123 -3.00 -11.81 2.89
CA GLY A 123 -4.21 -12.00 2.11
C GLY A 123 -5.49 -12.06 2.95
N PRO A 124 -6.65 -12.07 2.28
CA PRO A 124 -7.93 -12.34 2.91
C PRO A 124 -7.97 -13.75 3.49
N GLY A 125 -8.61 -13.90 4.65
CA GLY A 125 -8.76 -15.17 5.35
C GLY A 125 -9.82 -15.03 6.44
N GLY A 126 -9.64 -15.67 7.57
CA GLY A 126 -10.50 -15.49 8.73
C GLY A 126 -10.11 -14.29 9.57
N PHE A 127 -10.94 -13.94 10.56
CA PHE A 127 -10.65 -12.86 11.51
C PHE A 127 -9.81 -13.28 12.72
N THR A 128 -9.23 -14.49 12.69
CA THR A 128 -8.38 -14.99 13.77
C THR A 128 -6.94 -14.47 13.65
N THR A 129 -6.06 -14.93 14.50
CA THR A 129 -4.63 -14.62 14.45
C THR A 129 -3.82 -15.68 13.71
N ASN A 130 -4.50 -16.71 13.17
CA ASN A 130 -3.86 -17.81 12.48
C ASN A 130 -3.50 -17.44 11.03
N PRO A 131 -2.23 -17.25 10.67
CA PRO A 131 -1.83 -16.86 9.32
C PRO A 131 -2.10 -17.92 8.26
N TYR A 132 -2.34 -19.17 8.67
CA TYR A 132 -2.64 -20.28 7.76
C TYR A 132 -4.08 -20.32 7.26
N GLU A 133 -4.94 -19.42 7.74
CA GLU A 133 -6.29 -19.21 7.22
C GLU A 133 -6.30 -18.43 5.91
N CYS A 134 -5.22 -17.71 5.61
CA CYS A 134 -5.07 -16.99 4.36
C CYS A 134 -4.59 -17.96 3.26
N PRO A 135 -5.40 -18.28 2.26
CA PRO A 135 -5.05 -19.26 1.22
C PRO A 135 -3.94 -18.77 0.30
N SER A 136 -3.80 -17.46 0.11
CA SER A 136 -2.77 -16.85 -0.73
C SER A 136 -2.50 -15.41 -0.34
N SER A 137 -1.23 -15.00 -0.43
CA SER A 137 -0.82 -13.60 -0.29
C SER A 137 -1.33 -12.75 -1.45
N GLN A 138 -1.51 -11.46 -1.20
CA GLN A 138 -2.03 -10.50 -2.20
C GLN A 138 -1.07 -9.34 -2.41
N ILE A 139 -1.15 -8.74 -3.62
CA ILE A 139 -0.38 -7.55 -4.00
C ILE A 139 -1.35 -6.39 -4.26
N TYR A 140 -1.00 -5.23 -3.70
CA TYR A 140 -1.65 -3.95 -3.99
C TYR A 140 -0.56 -2.93 -4.36
N ILE A 141 -0.70 -2.28 -5.52
CA ILE A 141 0.25 -1.28 -6.00
C ILE A 141 -0.52 0.02 -6.25
N VAL A 142 -0.24 1.04 -5.47
CA VAL A 142 -0.87 2.35 -5.60
C VAL A 142 0.11 3.34 -6.22
N ALA A 143 -0.28 3.94 -7.35
CA ALA A 143 0.37 5.10 -7.92
C ALA A 143 -0.36 6.36 -7.47
N CYS A 144 0.35 7.31 -6.86
CA CYS A 144 -0.21 8.57 -6.41
C CYS A 144 0.71 9.75 -6.73
N ASN A 145 0.15 10.95 -6.74
CA ASN A 145 0.94 12.17 -6.92
C ASN A 145 2.03 12.28 -5.84
N PRO A 146 3.21 12.81 -6.18
CA PRO A 146 4.24 13.08 -5.18
C PRO A 146 3.72 14.06 -4.12
N SER A 147 4.12 13.86 -2.87
CA SER A 147 3.85 14.84 -1.82
C SER A 147 4.61 16.13 -2.10
N VAL A 148 3.89 17.26 -2.12
CA VAL A 148 4.49 18.59 -2.21
C VAL A 148 4.72 19.10 -0.79
N TYR A 149 5.97 19.35 -0.44
CA TYR A 149 6.33 19.94 0.84
C TYR A 149 6.43 21.47 0.67
N PRO A 150 5.94 22.26 1.65
CA PRO A 150 6.14 23.70 1.65
C PRO A 150 7.64 24.05 1.56
N LYS A 151 7.97 25.07 0.75
CA LYS A 151 9.37 25.51 0.59
C LYS A 151 9.99 25.94 1.91
N GLU A 152 9.17 26.49 2.80
CA GLU A 152 9.53 26.96 4.15
C GLU A 152 10.14 25.81 4.99
N GLN A 153 9.65 24.58 4.85
CA GLN A 153 10.23 23.43 5.53
C GLN A 153 11.68 23.14 5.11
N SER A 154 12.04 23.51 3.87
CA SER A 154 13.41 23.32 3.39
C SER A 154 14.34 24.47 3.79
N THR A 155 13.81 25.68 4.00
CA THR A 155 14.59 26.89 4.33
C THR A 155 14.65 27.16 5.83
N GLU A 156 13.56 26.92 6.54
CA GLU A 156 13.41 27.21 7.97
C GLU A 156 13.57 25.96 8.84
N GLY A 157 13.52 24.76 8.21
CA GLY A 157 13.57 23.48 8.91
C GLY A 157 12.22 23.07 9.50
N VAL A 158 12.25 22.09 10.37
CA VAL A 158 11.07 21.55 11.07
C VAL A 158 11.36 21.38 12.56
N PHE A 159 10.35 21.55 13.38
CA PHE A 159 10.46 21.22 14.81
C PHE A 159 10.49 19.70 15.01
N ILE A 160 11.44 19.22 15.81
CA ILE A 160 11.52 17.80 16.21
C ILE A 160 11.40 17.70 17.71
N LYS A 161 10.86 16.56 18.16
CA LYS A 161 10.73 16.22 19.57
C LYS A 161 11.22 14.79 19.79
N SER A 162 11.96 14.57 20.86
CA SER A 162 12.29 13.21 21.29
C SER A 162 11.04 12.49 21.78
N SER A 163 10.82 11.27 21.28
CA SER A 163 9.71 10.41 21.73
C SER A 163 10.16 9.50 22.87
N SER A 164 9.25 9.23 23.80
CA SER A 164 9.43 8.18 24.82
C SER A 164 9.10 6.78 24.30
N ILE A 165 8.52 6.68 23.09
CA ILE A 165 8.24 5.39 22.45
C ILE A 165 9.55 4.73 22.07
N PRO A 166 9.83 3.49 22.53
CA PRO A 166 11.07 2.82 22.22
C PRO A 166 11.14 2.46 20.74
N VAL A 167 12.33 2.52 20.15
CA VAL A 167 12.56 2.01 18.81
C VAL A 167 12.29 0.50 18.75
N LYS A 168 11.85 0.02 17.58
CA LYS A 168 11.66 -1.42 17.36
C LYS A 168 12.94 -2.20 17.68
N LYS A 169 12.80 -3.38 18.30
CA LYS A 169 13.92 -4.31 18.46
C LYS A 169 14.55 -4.64 17.11
N SER A 170 15.84 -4.95 17.09
CA SER A 170 16.65 -5.13 15.86
C SER A 170 15.99 -6.05 14.82
N TYR A 171 15.38 -7.14 15.24
CA TYR A 171 14.66 -8.04 14.33
C TYR A 171 13.56 -7.31 13.54
N PHE A 172 12.63 -6.63 14.23
CA PHE A 172 11.53 -5.92 13.60
C PHE A 172 11.95 -4.62 12.92
N ALA A 173 13.06 -4.00 13.33
CA ALA A 173 13.58 -2.78 12.72
C ALA A 173 14.05 -3.01 11.26
N ASN A 174 14.51 -4.23 10.96
CA ASN A 174 14.96 -4.62 9.63
C ASN A 174 13.84 -5.08 8.68
N ILE A 175 12.61 -5.18 9.17
CA ILE A 175 11.44 -5.60 8.40
C ILE A 175 10.57 -4.38 8.10
N LYS A 176 10.36 -4.09 6.81
CA LYS A 176 9.45 -3.02 6.39
C LYS A 176 8.01 -3.54 6.36
N SER A 177 7.43 -3.77 7.55
CA SER A 177 6.11 -4.34 7.76
C SER A 177 5.00 -3.30 7.83
N CYS A 178 3.77 -3.70 7.55
CA CYS A 178 2.57 -2.86 7.67
C CYS A 178 2.17 -2.58 9.13
N ASN A 179 2.72 -3.32 10.10
CA ASN A 179 2.60 -2.98 11.51
C ASN A 179 3.44 -1.75 11.84
N TYR A 180 2.91 -0.57 11.48
CA TYR A 180 3.66 0.70 11.47
C TYR A 180 3.34 1.60 12.65
N LEU A 181 2.43 1.20 13.54
CA LEU A 181 2.00 1.99 14.71
C LEU A 181 3.15 2.54 15.55
N PRO A 182 4.26 1.79 15.83
CA PRO A 182 5.39 2.35 16.57
C PRO A 182 6.18 3.45 15.83
N ASN A 183 5.86 3.70 14.58
CA ASN A 183 6.52 4.71 13.73
C ASN A 183 5.66 5.98 13.52
N VAL A 184 4.47 6.03 14.12
CA VAL A 184 3.49 7.13 13.96
C VAL A 184 3.54 8.13 15.10
#